data_6cea71867af4d6b1b1aedf0f94230d56
#
_entry.id   6cea71867af4d6b1b1aedf0f94230d56
#
_cell.length_a   1.000
_cell.length_b   1.000
_cell.length_c   1.000
_cell.angle_alpha   90.00
_cell.angle_beta   90.00
_cell.angle_gamma   90.00
#
_symmetry.space_group_name_H-M   'P 1'
#
loop_
_entity.id
_entity.type
_entity.pdbx_description
1 polymer ?
#
loop_
_entity_poly.entity_id
_entity_poly.type
_entity_poly.pdbx_seq_one_letter_code
_entity_poly.pdbx_strand_id
1 'polypeptide(L)'
;MKNPPALEQLIDSLRCLPGVGPKSAQRMAYYLLQRDRQGANGLALALNNALQVVDHCKLCNTFSEQPICPLCESAQRDKTVLCVVEMPTDLIMLENTRAYSGMYFVLMGRLSPLDGIGPKEIHLDRLIKRANDGVVTEVILATNYTVEGDATAHYISELLRARGIKVSRIARGMPMGGEIEYVDTGTLAQAMLERRSVFK
;
A
#
# COMPACT_ATOMS: atom_id res chain seq x y z
N MET A 1 -16.97 16.48 -37.06
CA MET A 1 -15.71 15.87 -37.59
C MET A 1 -15.27 14.84 -36.57
N LYS A 2 -15.02 13.58 -36.97
CA LYS A 2 -14.49 12.54 -36.05
C LYS A 2 -12.96 12.62 -36.03
N ASN A 3 -12.37 12.34 -34.88
CA ASN A 3 -10.91 12.23 -34.78
C ASN A 3 -10.39 11.05 -35.62
N PRO A 4 -9.12 11.09 -36.05
CA PRO A 4 -8.47 9.92 -36.64
C PRO A 4 -8.51 8.72 -35.66
N PRO A 5 -8.69 7.49 -36.17
CA PRO A 5 -8.85 6.30 -35.30
C PRO A 5 -7.73 6.12 -34.25
N ALA A 6 -6.48 6.34 -34.65
CA ALA A 6 -5.35 6.25 -33.71
C ALA A 6 -5.39 7.29 -32.59
N LEU A 7 -5.91 8.48 -32.86
CA LEU A 7 -6.10 9.50 -31.83
C LEU A 7 -7.24 9.13 -30.88
N GLU A 8 -8.34 8.60 -31.37
CA GLU A 8 -9.44 8.10 -30.53
C GLU A 8 -8.97 6.95 -29.64
N GLN A 9 -8.22 6.00 -30.18
CA GLN A 9 -7.64 4.91 -29.41
C GLN A 9 -6.72 5.42 -28.28
N LEU A 10 -5.87 6.42 -28.53
CA LEU A 10 -5.03 7.02 -27.51
C LEU A 10 -5.87 7.70 -26.40
N ILE A 11 -6.91 8.46 -26.79
CA ILE A 11 -7.81 9.10 -25.84
C ILE A 11 -8.50 8.05 -24.95
N ASP A 12 -9.03 6.98 -25.53
CA ASP A 12 -9.69 5.93 -24.79
C ASP A 12 -8.72 5.16 -23.87
N SER A 13 -7.49 4.90 -24.35
CA SER A 13 -6.45 4.26 -23.53
C SER A 13 -6.07 5.10 -22.31
N LEU A 14 -5.98 6.44 -22.44
CA LEU A 14 -5.69 7.32 -21.31
C LEU A 14 -6.80 7.36 -20.25
N ARG A 15 -8.02 6.98 -20.61
CA ARG A 15 -9.17 6.91 -19.67
C ARG A 15 -9.10 5.75 -18.69
N CYS A 16 -8.19 4.79 -18.89
CA CYS A 16 -7.93 3.74 -17.89
C CYS A 16 -7.31 4.28 -16.60
N LEU A 17 -6.74 5.50 -16.61
CA LEU A 17 -6.10 6.10 -15.46
C LEU A 17 -7.15 6.67 -14.49
N PRO A 18 -6.98 6.43 -13.15
CA PRO A 18 -7.88 6.99 -12.15
C PRO A 18 -7.97 8.52 -12.24
N GLY A 19 -9.18 9.08 -12.20
CA GLY A 19 -9.42 10.52 -12.27
C GLY A 19 -9.30 11.13 -13.68
N VAL A 20 -9.00 10.34 -14.72
CA VAL A 20 -8.90 10.81 -16.09
C VAL A 20 -10.23 10.62 -16.82
N GLY A 21 -11.02 11.70 -16.87
CA GLY A 21 -12.25 11.75 -17.66
C GLY A 21 -12.00 12.04 -19.15
N PRO A 22 -13.07 11.99 -20.00
CA PRO A 22 -12.94 12.17 -21.45
C PRO A 22 -12.25 13.48 -21.87
N LYS A 23 -12.59 14.61 -21.21
CA LYS A 23 -11.98 15.92 -21.51
C LYS A 23 -10.48 15.96 -21.15
N SER A 24 -10.10 15.37 -20.03
CA SER A 24 -8.69 15.30 -19.60
C SER A 24 -7.89 14.40 -20.51
N ALA A 25 -8.41 13.23 -20.89
CA ALA A 25 -7.78 12.31 -21.83
C ALA A 25 -7.57 12.97 -23.19
N GLN A 26 -8.56 13.66 -23.73
CA GLN A 26 -8.43 14.39 -24.99
C GLN A 26 -7.35 15.48 -24.93
N ARG A 27 -7.32 16.26 -23.86
CA ARG A 27 -6.31 17.31 -23.65
C ARG A 27 -4.89 16.71 -23.56
N MET A 28 -4.72 15.61 -22.84
CA MET A 28 -3.44 14.90 -22.73
C MET A 28 -3.00 14.36 -24.08
N ALA A 29 -3.88 13.70 -24.84
CA ALA A 29 -3.54 13.17 -26.16
C ALA A 29 -3.11 14.27 -27.11
N TYR A 30 -3.82 15.40 -27.16
CA TYR A 30 -3.44 16.53 -28.01
C TYR A 30 -2.11 17.15 -27.59
N TYR A 31 -1.86 17.32 -26.28
CA TYR A 31 -0.59 17.82 -25.78
C TYR A 31 0.58 16.93 -26.24
N LEU A 32 0.48 15.62 -26.01
CA LEU A 32 1.51 14.64 -26.38
C LEU A 32 1.82 14.66 -27.89
N LEU A 33 0.77 14.71 -28.72
CA LEU A 33 0.96 14.64 -30.17
C LEU A 33 1.40 15.96 -30.80
N GLN A 34 1.00 17.10 -30.22
CA GLN A 34 1.28 18.41 -30.77
C GLN A 34 2.51 19.08 -30.16
N ARG A 35 2.70 18.91 -28.84
CA ARG A 35 3.70 19.68 -28.08
C ARG A 35 4.90 18.84 -27.65
N ASP A 36 4.68 17.56 -27.29
CA ASP A 36 5.72 16.74 -26.67
C ASP A 36 5.74 15.30 -27.21
N ARG A 37 6.08 15.15 -28.46
CA ARG A 37 6.23 13.82 -29.09
C ARG A 37 7.37 13.02 -28.48
N GLN A 38 8.44 13.70 -28.02
CA GLN A 38 9.56 13.03 -27.36
C GLN A 38 9.13 12.47 -26.01
N GLY A 39 8.41 13.24 -25.19
CA GLY A 39 7.82 12.77 -23.96
C GLY A 39 6.82 11.63 -24.18
N ALA A 40 6.00 11.71 -25.24
CA ALA A 40 5.09 10.62 -25.60
C ALA A 40 5.82 9.30 -25.88
N ASN A 41 6.92 9.34 -26.65
CA ASN A 41 7.76 8.17 -26.92
C ASN A 41 8.44 7.65 -25.64
N GLY A 42 8.97 8.56 -24.81
CA GLY A 42 9.56 8.22 -23.53
C GLY A 42 8.57 7.51 -22.59
N LEU A 43 7.34 8.03 -22.48
CA LEU A 43 6.27 7.42 -21.68
C LEU A 43 5.92 6.02 -22.20
N ALA A 44 5.77 5.84 -23.51
CA ALA A 44 5.47 4.55 -24.10
C ALA A 44 6.57 3.52 -23.84
N LEU A 45 7.84 3.91 -23.98
CA LEU A 45 8.99 3.05 -23.70
C LEU A 45 9.09 2.71 -22.20
N ALA A 46 8.92 3.69 -21.32
CA ALA A 46 8.99 3.48 -19.88
C ALA A 46 7.88 2.54 -19.40
N LEU A 47 6.65 2.70 -19.91
CA LEU A 47 5.54 1.83 -19.58
C LEU A 47 5.79 0.39 -20.04
N ASN A 48 6.23 0.20 -21.29
CA ASN A 48 6.57 -1.11 -21.81
C ASN A 48 7.70 -1.78 -21.01
N ASN A 49 8.74 -1.04 -20.65
CA ASN A 49 9.82 -1.57 -19.82
C ASN A 49 9.31 -1.98 -18.43
N ALA A 50 8.56 -1.11 -17.76
CA ALA A 50 8.01 -1.41 -16.43
C ALA A 50 7.15 -2.68 -16.44
N LEU A 51 6.30 -2.85 -17.44
CA LEU A 51 5.45 -4.05 -17.60
C LEU A 51 6.27 -5.34 -17.80
N GLN A 52 7.49 -5.26 -18.32
CA GLN A 52 8.36 -6.41 -18.54
C GLN A 52 9.23 -6.76 -17.33
N VAL A 53 9.69 -5.75 -16.55
CA VAL A 53 10.71 -5.96 -15.53
C VAL A 53 10.19 -5.86 -14.10
N VAL A 54 9.07 -5.15 -13.88
CA VAL A 54 8.52 -4.96 -12.53
C VAL A 54 7.49 -6.04 -12.24
N ASP A 55 7.75 -6.79 -11.18
CA ASP A 55 6.86 -7.82 -10.63
C ASP A 55 6.75 -7.63 -9.10
N HIS A 56 6.18 -8.59 -8.41
CA HIS A 56 6.04 -8.58 -6.97
C HIS A 56 7.15 -9.37 -6.27
N CYS A 57 7.77 -8.78 -5.26
CA CYS A 57 8.69 -9.49 -4.37
C CYS A 57 8.02 -10.76 -3.80
N LYS A 58 8.67 -11.90 -3.93
CA LYS A 58 8.14 -13.20 -3.48
C LYS A 58 7.89 -13.28 -1.98
N LEU A 59 8.57 -12.46 -1.17
CA LEU A 59 8.45 -12.46 0.29
C LEU A 59 7.48 -11.40 0.80
N CYS A 60 7.62 -10.14 0.39
CA CYS A 60 6.85 -9.04 0.96
C CYS A 60 5.74 -8.51 0.04
N ASN A 61 5.64 -9.01 -1.19
CA ASN A 61 4.62 -8.60 -2.16
C ASN A 61 4.72 -7.13 -2.65
N THR A 62 5.74 -6.35 -2.29
CA THR A 62 5.96 -5.02 -2.89
C THR A 62 6.45 -5.13 -4.33
N PHE A 63 6.37 -4.06 -5.10
CA PHE A 63 6.96 -4.02 -6.44
C PHE A 63 8.47 -4.19 -6.39
N SER A 64 9.01 -4.99 -7.32
CA SER A 64 10.44 -5.28 -7.40
C SER A 64 10.81 -5.74 -8.81
N GLU A 65 11.97 -5.34 -9.29
CA GLU A 65 12.56 -5.88 -10.53
C GLU A 65 13.27 -7.22 -10.29
N GLN A 66 13.51 -7.57 -9.03
CA GLN A 66 14.14 -8.82 -8.63
C GLN A 66 13.15 -9.74 -7.91
N PRO A 67 13.35 -11.07 -7.94
CA PRO A 67 12.47 -12.00 -7.22
C PRO A 67 12.33 -11.71 -5.73
N ILE A 68 13.36 -11.15 -5.10
CA ILE A 68 13.40 -10.71 -3.70
C ILE A 68 13.90 -9.26 -3.68
N CYS A 69 13.13 -8.36 -3.08
CA CYS A 69 13.50 -6.95 -3.00
C CYS A 69 14.66 -6.72 -2.00
N PRO A 70 15.39 -5.60 -2.13
CA PRO A 70 16.53 -5.28 -1.24
C PRO A 70 16.19 -5.27 0.24
N LEU A 71 14.96 -4.85 0.63
CA LEU A 71 14.52 -4.89 2.03
C LEU A 71 14.43 -6.32 2.56
N CYS A 72 13.89 -7.24 1.77
CA CYS A 72 13.75 -8.64 2.16
C CYS A 72 15.08 -9.40 2.14
N GLU A 73 16.02 -8.97 1.31
CA GLU A 73 17.36 -9.59 1.20
C GLU A 73 18.29 -9.12 2.32
N SER A 74 18.04 -7.98 2.93
CA SER A 74 18.90 -7.39 3.96
C SER A 74 19.06 -8.33 5.17
N ALA A 75 20.31 -8.65 5.48
CA ALA A 75 20.67 -9.44 6.66
C ALA A 75 20.56 -8.64 7.98
N GLN A 76 20.47 -7.33 7.91
CA GLN A 76 20.41 -6.46 9.08
C GLN A 76 19.00 -6.32 9.66
N ARG A 77 17.99 -6.82 8.96
CA ARG A 77 16.59 -6.69 9.37
C ARG A 77 16.16 -7.83 10.30
N ASP A 78 15.35 -7.47 11.28
CA ASP A 78 14.75 -8.45 12.19
C ASP A 78 13.66 -9.25 11.47
N LYS A 79 13.93 -10.53 11.25
CA LYS A 79 13.03 -11.46 10.57
C LYS A 79 11.90 -11.98 11.47
N THR A 80 11.96 -11.71 12.76
CA THR A 80 10.96 -12.19 13.74
C THR A 80 9.73 -11.30 13.80
N VAL A 81 9.83 -10.06 13.29
CA VAL A 81 8.72 -9.07 13.30
C VAL A 81 8.31 -8.75 11.87
N LEU A 82 7.02 -8.90 11.58
CA LEU A 82 6.43 -8.65 10.26
C LEU A 82 5.39 -7.52 10.32
N CYS A 83 5.65 -6.40 9.65
CA CYS A 83 4.73 -5.28 9.52
C CYS A 83 3.87 -5.43 8.26
N VAL A 84 2.55 -5.42 8.41
CA VAL A 84 1.58 -5.55 7.32
C VAL A 84 1.00 -4.18 6.98
N VAL A 85 1.14 -3.76 5.73
CA VAL A 85 0.66 -2.49 5.19
C VAL A 85 -0.29 -2.71 4.01
N GLU A 86 -1.12 -1.72 3.69
CA GLU A 86 -2.07 -1.84 2.57
C GLU A 86 -1.38 -1.63 1.23
N MET A 87 -0.53 -0.60 1.11
CA MET A 87 0.06 -0.18 -0.17
C MET A 87 1.59 -0.03 -0.06
N PRO A 88 2.32 -0.12 -1.19
CA PRO A 88 3.77 0.14 -1.21
C PRO A 88 4.14 1.54 -0.69
N THR A 89 3.28 2.53 -0.85
CA THR A 89 3.46 3.88 -0.33
C THR A 89 3.53 3.91 1.19
N ASP A 90 2.72 3.09 1.86
CA ASP A 90 2.72 3.00 3.34
C ASP A 90 4.05 2.42 3.84
N LEU A 91 4.56 1.39 3.15
CA LEU A 91 5.88 0.83 3.43
C LEU A 91 6.96 1.91 3.33
N ILE A 92 6.98 2.69 2.25
CA ILE A 92 7.95 3.77 2.05
C ILE A 92 7.85 4.81 3.17
N MET A 93 6.65 5.18 3.57
CA MET A 93 6.45 6.14 4.66
C MET A 93 6.98 5.61 6.00
N LEU A 94 6.75 4.34 6.32
CA LEU A 94 7.28 3.72 7.53
C LEU A 94 8.81 3.60 7.49
N GLU A 95 9.41 3.23 6.36
CA GLU A 95 10.87 3.19 6.20
C GLU A 95 11.51 4.57 6.40
N ASN A 96 10.88 5.63 5.90
CA ASN A 96 11.39 7.00 6.06
C ASN A 96 11.47 7.44 7.53
N THR A 97 10.68 6.82 8.42
CA THR A 97 10.76 7.11 9.87
C THR A 97 12.04 6.59 10.51
N ARG A 98 12.68 5.57 9.93
CA ARG A 98 13.82 4.82 10.48
C ARG A 98 13.57 4.24 11.88
N ALA A 99 12.30 4.13 12.29
CA ALA A 99 11.91 3.62 13.60
C ALA A 99 11.61 2.11 13.61
N TYR A 100 11.64 1.47 12.43
CA TYR A 100 11.32 0.07 12.27
C TYR A 100 12.40 -0.67 11.48
N SER A 101 12.87 -1.78 12.03
CA SER A 101 13.91 -2.62 11.43
C SER A 101 13.44 -4.04 11.09
N GLY A 102 12.16 -4.34 11.24
CA GLY A 102 11.58 -5.65 10.91
C GLY A 102 11.27 -5.81 9.42
N MET A 103 10.59 -6.90 9.08
CA MET A 103 10.18 -7.24 7.72
C MET A 103 8.80 -6.65 7.40
N TYR A 104 8.47 -6.55 6.11
CA TYR A 104 7.17 -6.06 5.64
C TYR A 104 6.39 -7.12 4.87
N PHE A 105 5.07 -6.91 4.80
CA PHE A 105 4.18 -7.52 3.82
C PHE A 105 3.19 -6.47 3.32
N VAL A 106 3.05 -6.36 1.99
CA VAL A 106 2.17 -5.40 1.34
C VAL A 106 0.96 -6.15 0.78
N LEU A 107 -0.23 -5.77 1.22
CA LEU A 107 -1.50 -6.40 0.83
C LEU A 107 -1.89 -6.06 -0.62
N MET A 108 -1.40 -4.93 -1.16
CA MET A 108 -1.82 -4.32 -2.42
C MET A 108 -3.30 -3.89 -2.44
N GLY A 109 -3.87 -3.66 -1.26
CA GLY A 109 -5.26 -3.25 -1.10
C GLY A 109 -5.76 -3.49 0.32
N ARG A 110 -7.06 -3.46 0.47
CA ARG A 110 -7.80 -3.74 1.70
C ARG A 110 -9.08 -4.49 1.38
N LEU A 111 -9.67 -5.15 2.34
CA LEU A 111 -10.98 -5.78 2.18
C LEU A 111 -12.03 -4.69 1.91
N SER A 112 -12.73 -4.82 0.80
CA SER A 112 -13.83 -3.93 0.42
C SER A 112 -14.90 -4.75 -0.31
N PRO A 113 -15.90 -5.27 0.43
CA PRO A 113 -16.98 -6.04 -0.19
C PRO A 113 -17.76 -5.25 -1.24
N LEU A 114 -17.88 -3.92 -1.07
CA LEU A 114 -18.54 -3.04 -2.03
C LEU A 114 -17.79 -2.95 -3.37
N ASP A 115 -16.47 -3.02 -3.33
CA ASP A 115 -15.61 -3.00 -4.52
C ASP A 115 -15.28 -4.41 -5.03
N GLY A 116 -15.84 -5.46 -4.41
CA GLY A 116 -15.57 -6.86 -4.75
C GLY A 116 -14.18 -7.34 -4.36
N ILE A 117 -13.47 -6.61 -3.46
CA ILE A 117 -12.12 -6.96 -3.02
C ILE A 117 -12.21 -7.86 -1.78
N GLY A 118 -11.88 -9.12 -1.96
CA GLY A 118 -11.87 -10.14 -0.91
C GLY A 118 -10.47 -10.56 -0.48
N PRO A 119 -10.38 -11.64 0.31
CA PRO A 119 -9.12 -12.14 0.85
C PRO A 119 -8.09 -12.56 -0.21
N LYS A 120 -8.53 -12.98 -1.39
CA LYS A 120 -7.64 -13.39 -2.49
C LYS A 120 -6.96 -12.19 -3.14
N GLU A 121 -7.72 -11.13 -3.37
CA GLU A 121 -7.26 -9.91 -4.02
C GLU A 121 -6.22 -9.17 -3.19
N ILE A 122 -6.26 -9.31 -1.86
CA ILE A 122 -5.25 -8.76 -0.93
C ILE A 122 -4.13 -9.77 -0.57
N HIS A 123 -3.99 -10.86 -1.34
CA HIS A 123 -2.92 -11.86 -1.17
C HIS A 123 -2.81 -12.44 0.26
N LEU A 124 -3.94 -12.65 0.93
CA LEU A 124 -3.98 -13.09 2.32
C LEU A 124 -3.35 -14.47 2.54
N ASP A 125 -3.49 -15.38 1.58
CA ASP A 125 -2.85 -16.69 1.57
C ASP A 125 -1.32 -16.58 1.66
N ARG A 126 -0.73 -15.65 0.91
CA ARG A 126 0.72 -15.36 0.93
C ARG A 126 1.15 -14.76 2.27
N LEU A 127 0.35 -13.83 2.83
CA LEU A 127 0.60 -13.26 4.16
C LEU A 127 0.62 -14.37 5.22
N ILE A 128 -0.40 -15.22 5.24
CA ILE A 128 -0.50 -16.30 6.23
C ILE A 128 0.68 -17.27 6.09
N LYS A 129 1.05 -17.64 4.86
CA LYS A 129 2.23 -18.48 4.62
C LYS A 129 3.50 -17.81 5.13
N ARG A 130 3.67 -16.50 4.90
CA ARG A 130 4.83 -15.74 5.35
C ARG A 130 4.87 -15.60 6.88
N ALA A 131 3.74 -15.34 7.52
CA ALA A 131 3.63 -15.22 8.96
C ALA A 131 3.84 -16.58 9.69
N ASN A 132 3.62 -17.68 8.99
CA ASN A 132 3.69 -19.04 9.56
C ASN A 132 4.97 -19.80 9.14
N ASP A 133 6.04 -19.06 8.82
CA ASP A 133 7.32 -19.62 8.36
C ASP A 133 8.20 -20.20 9.49
N GLY A 134 7.74 -20.11 10.73
CA GLY A 134 8.46 -20.57 11.92
C GLY A 134 9.50 -19.58 12.46
N VAL A 135 9.70 -18.44 11.80
CA VAL A 135 10.62 -17.36 12.22
C VAL A 135 9.86 -16.17 12.78
N VAL A 136 8.72 -15.80 12.16
CA VAL A 136 7.89 -14.67 12.57
C VAL A 136 7.19 -15.00 13.89
N THR A 137 7.41 -14.16 14.90
CA THR A 137 6.81 -14.26 16.24
C THR A 137 5.78 -13.19 16.51
N GLU A 138 5.90 -12.05 15.82
CA GLU A 138 4.97 -10.92 15.93
C GLU A 138 4.58 -10.37 14.56
N VAL A 139 3.29 -10.12 14.36
CA VAL A 139 2.76 -9.40 13.21
C VAL A 139 2.18 -8.07 13.67
N ILE A 140 2.71 -6.97 13.11
CA ILE A 140 2.22 -5.61 13.36
C ILE A 140 1.28 -5.23 12.22
N LEU A 141 0.01 -4.95 12.52
CA LEU A 141 -0.95 -4.49 11.53
C LEU A 141 -0.86 -2.96 11.42
N ALA A 142 -0.35 -2.48 10.29
CA ALA A 142 -0.21 -1.06 9.97
C ALA A 142 -1.14 -0.67 8.80
N THR A 143 -2.37 -1.20 8.82
CA THR A 143 -3.45 -0.79 7.91
C THR A 143 -4.00 0.56 8.32
N ASN A 144 -4.58 1.28 7.36
CA ASN A 144 -5.18 2.58 7.61
C ASN A 144 -6.31 2.51 8.64
N TYR A 145 -6.54 3.60 9.37
CA TYR A 145 -7.65 3.72 10.34
C TYR A 145 -8.94 4.19 9.65
N THR A 146 -9.27 3.55 8.52
CA THR A 146 -10.56 3.64 7.84
C THR A 146 -11.43 2.45 8.24
N VAL A 147 -12.72 2.51 7.95
CA VAL A 147 -13.66 1.40 8.24
C VAL A 147 -13.17 0.09 7.60
N GLU A 148 -12.74 0.16 6.34
CA GLU A 148 -12.23 -1.00 5.59
C GLU A 148 -10.87 -1.46 6.12
N GLY A 149 -9.99 -0.52 6.48
CA GLY A 149 -8.68 -0.84 7.06
C GLY A 149 -8.82 -1.47 8.45
N ASP A 150 -9.77 -1.01 9.26
CA ASP A 150 -10.11 -1.63 10.56
C ASP A 150 -10.70 -3.03 10.38
N ALA A 151 -11.62 -3.22 9.43
CA ALA A 151 -12.18 -4.52 9.11
C ALA A 151 -11.10 -5.49 8.60
N THR A 152 -10.19 -5.01 7.75
CA THR A 152 -9.04 -5.77 7.25
C THR A 152 -8.12 -6.21 8.39
N ALA A 153 -7.76 -5.28 9.29
CA ALA A 153 -6.93 -5.59 10.46
C ALA A 153 -7.59 -6.62 11.37
N HIS A 154 -8.89 -6.45 11.65
CA HIS A 154 -9.63 -7.38 12.49
C HIS A 154 -9.63 -8.79 11.89
N TYR A 155 -9.96 -8.91 10.61
CA TYR A 155 -10.00 -10.19 9.90
C TYR A 155 -8.63 -10.90 9.92
N ILE A 156 -7.55 -10.18 9.60
CA ILE A 156 -6.18 -10.72 9.65
C ILE A 156 -5.80 -11.12 11.07
N SER A 157 -6.13 -10.30 12.06
CA SER A 157 -5.85 -10.57 13.48
C SER A 157 -6.46 -11.88 13.95
N GLU A 158 -7.73 -12.12 13.64
CA GLU A 158 -8.43 -13.36 14.02
C GLU A 158 -7.73 -14.60 13.40
N LEU A 159 -7.38 -14.52 12.11
CA LEU A 159 -6.71 -15.62 11.42
C LEU A 159 -5.30 -15.93 11.97
N LEU A 160 -4.54 -14.92 12.35
CA LEU A 160 -3.18 -15.09 12.87
C LEU A 160 -3.17 -15.53 14.34
N ARG A 161 -4.08 -14.98 15.18
CA ARG A 161 -4.24 -15.39 16.58
C ARG A 161 -4.64 -16.84 16.71
N ALA A 162 -5.53 -17.32 15.83
CA ALA A 162 -5.92 -18.74 15.78
C ALA A 162 -4.71 -19.67 15.51
N ARG A 163 -3.58 -19.13 15.04
CA ARG A 163 -2.31 -19.85 14.79
C ARG A 163 -1.25 -19.59 15.86
N GLY A 164 -1.60 -18.91 16.93
CA GLY A 164 -0.68 -18.62 18.04
C GLY A 164 0.32 -17.50 17.77
N ILE A 165 0.15 -16.71 16.71
CA ILE A 165 1.04 -15.58 16.36
C ILE A 165 0.60 -14.36 17.17
N LYS A 166 1.57 -13.68 17.80
CA LYS A 166 1.31 -12.40 18.46
C LYS A 166 0.95 -11.35 17.41
N VAL A 167 -0.20 -10.69 17.59
CA VAL A 167 -0.65 -9.62 16.70
C VAL A 167 -0.76 -8.33 17.48
N SER A 168 -0.11 -7.30 16.96
CA SER A 168 -0.19 -5.93 17.46
C SER A 168 -0.66 -4.99 16.33
N ARG A 169 -1.00 -3.75 16.68
CA ARG A 169 -1.39 -2.71 15.74
C ARG A 169 -0.62 -1.45 16.05
N ILE A 170 -0.29 -0.65 15.01
CA ILE A 170 0.30 0.66 15.23
C ILE A 170 -0.60 1.48 16.16
N ALA A 171 -0.01 2.29 17.04
CA ALA A 171 -0.79 3.09 17.97
C ALA A 171 -1.50 4.24 17.25
N ARG A 172 -2.73 4.53 17.68
CA ARG A 172 -3.39 5.80 17.38
C ARG A 172 -2.79 6.85 18.30
N GLY A 173 -2.59 8.06 17.81
CA GLY A 173 -1.96 9.08 18.62
C GLY A 173 -2.29 10.50 18.21
N MET A 174 -2.11 11.41 19.16
CA MET A 174 -2.10 12.84 18.91
C MET A 174 -0.91 13.19 18.00
N PRO A 175 -1.09 14.09 17.01
CA PRO A 175 0.01 14.54 16.20
C PRO A 175 1.03 15.30 17.06
N MET A 176 2.32 14.98 16.89
CA MET A 176 3.38 15.67 17.60
C MET A 176 3.45 17.15 17.16
N GLY A 177 3.52 18.05 18.14
CA GLY A 177 3.55 19.49 17.91
C GLY A 177 2.19 20.13 17.60
N GLY A 178 1.09 19.34 17.64
CA GLY A 178 -0.26 19.87 17.49
C GLY A 178 -0.84 20.36 18.82
N GLU A 179 -1.60 21.45 18.78
CA GLU A 179 -2.39 21.93 19.91
C GLU A 179 -3.74 21.17 19.94
N ILE A 180 -4.21 20.86 21.15
CA ILE A 180 -5.42 20.03 21.35
C ILE A 180 -6.64 20.65 20.66
N GLU A 181 -6.75 21.96 20.62
CA GLU A 181 -7.91 22.67 20.03
C GLU A 181 -8.04 22.49 18.51
N TYR A 182 -6.96 22.11 17.80
CA TYR A 182 -6.97 21.88 16.35
C TYR A 182 -7.11 20.39 15.96
N VAL A 183 -7.21 19.51 16.94
CA VAL A 183 -7.37 18.08 16.68
C VAL A 183 -8.86 17.72 16.66
N ASP A 184 -9.24 16.90 15.68
CA ASP A 184 -10.63 16.44 15.58
C ASP A 184 -11.09 15.66 16.82
N THR A 185 -12.39 15.75 17.11
CA THR A 185 -12.97 15.15 18.33
C THR A 185 -12.85 13.62 18.37
N GLY A 186 -12.83 12.95 17.20
CA GLY A 186 -12.68 11.50 17.11
C GLY A 186 -11.28 11.05 17.55
N THR A 187 -10.24 11.73 17.03
CA THR A 187 -8.84 11.50 17.43
C THR A 187 -8.64 11.78 18.93
N LEU A 188 -9.22 12.87 19.47
CA LEU A 188 -9.15 13.19 20.90
C LEU A 188 -9.82 12.13 21.76
N ALA A 189 -11.02 11.70 21.38
CA ALA A 189 -11.75 10.66 22.11
C ALA A 189 -10.96 9.35 22.14
N GLN A 190 -10.39 8.95 21.01
CA GLN A 190 -9.59 7.74 20.93
C GLN A 190 -8.28 7.84 21.73
N ALA A 191 -7.58 8.97 21.65
CA ALA A 191 -6.37 9.21 22.44
C ALA A 191 -6.64 9.17 23.95
N MET A 192 -7.82 9.65 24.39
CA MET A 192 -8.25 9.58 25.79
C MET A 192 -8.55 8.13 26.22
N LEU A 193 -9.17 7.33 25.36
CA LEU A 193 -9.46 5.92 25.64
C LEU A 193 -8.17 5.09 25.72
N GLU A 194 -7.22 5.34 24.83
CA GLU A 194 -5.94 4.63 24.74
C GLU A 194 -4.81 5.30 25.54
N ARG A 195 -5.13 6.21 26.45
CA ARG A 195 -4.14 6.93 27.25
C ARG A 195 -3.19 5.99 27.97
N ARG A 196 -1.93 6.36 28.00
CA ARG A 196 -0.87 5.60 28.68
C ARG A 196 -0.43 6.29 29.95
N SER A 197 0.03 5.50 30.95
CA SER A 197 0.68 6.03 32.14
C SER A 197 1.96 6.79 31.74
N VAL A 198 2.16 7.97 32.32
CA VAL A 198 3.38 8.78 32.12
C VAL A 198 4.56 8.18 32.87
N PHE A 199 4.28 7.48 33.97
CA PHE A 199 5.28 6.79 34.78
C PHE A 199 5.08 5.27 34.62
N LYS A 200 6.16 4.56 34.31
CA LYS A 200 6.23 3.11 34.38
C LYS A 200 6.46 2.66 35.80
#